data_339a7817784ec156df418071b36422a3
#
_entry.id   339a7817784ec156df418071b36422a3
#
_cell.length_a   1.000
_cell.length_b   1.000
_cell.length_c   1.000
_cell.angle_alpha   90.00
_cell.angle_beta   90.00
_cell.angle_gamma   90.00
#
_symmetry.space_group_name_H-M   'P 1'
#
loop_
_entity.id
_entity.type
_entity.pdbx_description
1 polymer ?
#
loop_
_entity_poly.entity_id
_entity_poly.type
_entity_poly.pdbx_seq_one_letter_code
_entity_poly.pdbx_strand_id
1 'polypeptide(L)'
;MAKEIILYNLRDDVKEEDYVKWCEDYKGPLLIGLPGSKSFTLLKMMGGVQGNGQKGNPPNPTKSPFTYIGILDANSLEEWEKARESKAFKDEFFPQWFSKWAADFYILGGIEVYHGESD
;
A
#
# COMPACT_ATOMS: atom_id res chain seq x y z
N MET A 1 16.74 -0.64 -4.56
CA MET A 1 15.61 -1.12 -3.75
C MET A 1 14.30 -0.94 -4.49
N ALA A 2 13.35 -1.78 -4.20
CA ALA A 2 12.04 -1.76 -4.84
C ALA A 2 10.95 -1.56 -3.81
N LYS A 3 9.86 -0.96 -4.24
CA LYS A 3 8.69 -0.75 -3.38
C LYS A 3 7.43 -1.20 -4.10
N GLU A 4 6.50 -1.75 -3.34
CA GLU A 4 5.15 -1.94 -3.83
C GLU A 4 4.27 -0.91 -3.12
N ILE A 5 3.52 -0.15 -3.89
CA ILE A 5 2.65 0.91 -3.39
C ILE A 5 1.21 0.48 -3.65
N ILE A 6 0.44 0.37 -2.58
CA ILE A 6 -0.95 -0.04 -2.66
C ILE A 6 -1.83 1.15 -2.27
N LEU A 7 -2.66 1.59 -3.21
CA LEU A 7 -3.59 2.71 -3.03
C LEU A 7 -5.00 2.16 -2.97
N TYR A 8 -5.74 2.42 -1.88
CA TYR A 8 -7.06 1.81 -1.76
C TYR A 8 -7.99 2.53 -0.79
N ASN A 9 -9.27 2.17 -0.89
CA ASN A 9 -10.30 2.56 0.05
C ASN A 9 -10.89 1.31 0.69
N LEU A 10 -11.43 1.45 1.89
CA LEU A 10 -12.13 0.35 2.54
C LEU A 10 -13.54 0.25 2.01
N ARG A 11 -14.12 -0.95 2.10
CA ARG A 11 -15.53 -1.16 1.80
C ARG A 11 -16.41 -0.38 2.77
N ASP A 12 -17.58 0.05 2.31
CA ASP A 12 -18.50 0.85 3.11
C ASP A 12 -19.00 0.13 4.36
N ASP A 13 -19.03 -1.21 4.31
CA ASP A 13 -19.55 -2.03 5.39
C ASP A 13 -18.49 -2.46 6.42
N VAL A 14 -17.25 -1.97 6.30
CA VAL A 14 -16.20 -2.30 7.26
C VAL A 14 -15.86 -1.09 8.12
N LYS A 15 -15.55 -1.36 9.38
CA LYS A 15 -15.09 -0.33 10.31
C LYS A 15 -13.57 -0.20 10.23
N GLU A 16 -13.10 1.03 10.20
CA GLU A 16 -11.66 1.31 10.14
C GLU A 16 -10.90 0.66 11.29
N GLU A 17 -11.42 0.74 12.50
CA GLU A 17 -10.77 0.17 13.67
C GLU A 17 -10.59 -1.35 13.56
N ASP A 18 -11.57 -2.04 12.97
CA ASP A 18 -11.48 -3.47 12.74
C ASP A 18 -10.41 -3.80 11.70
N TYR A 19 -10.31 -2.99 10.66
CA TYR A 19 -9.29 -3.16 9.65
C TYR A 19 -7.89 -2.94 10.19
N VAL A 20 -7.69 -1.87 10.95
CA VAL A 20 -6.38 -1.58 11.55
C VAL A 20 -5.95 -2.71 12.47
N LYS A 21 -6.88 -3.24 13.25
CA LYS A 21 -6.57 -4.39 14.11
C LYS A 21 -6.19 -5.62 13.29
N TRP A 22 -6.90 -5.91 12.21
CA TRP A 22 -6.55 -7.01 11.32
C TRP A 22 -5.16 -6.82 10.71
N CYS A 23 -4.80 -5.59 10.38
CA CYS A 23 -3.46 -5.27 9.87
C CYS A 23 -2.38 -5.53 10.91
N GLU A 24 -2.62 -5.13 12.16
CA GLU A 24 -1.67 -5.35 13.26
C GLU A 24 -1.49 -6.83 13.57
N ASP A 25 -2.61 -7.57 13.59
CA ASP A 25 -2.61 -8.96 14.03
C ASP A 25 -2.20 -9.94 12.92
N TYR A 26 -2.49 -9.62 11.66
CA TYR A 26 -2.33 -10.58 10.58
C TYR A 26 -1.58 -10.03 9.38
N LYS A 27 -2.09 -8.95 8.75
CA LYS A 27 -1.53 -8.44 7.49
C LYS A 27 -0.07 -8.00 7.62
N GLY A 28 0.22 -7.18 8.60
CA GLY A 28 1.57 -6.66 8.81
C GLY A 28 2.59 -7.76 9.07
N PRO A 29 2.37 -8.60 10.10
CA PRO A 29 3.28 -9.72 10.36
C PRO A 29 3.46 -10.65 9.17
N LEU A 30 2.39 -10.94 8.42
CA LEU A 30 2.49 -11.80 7.25
C LEU A 30 3.38 -11.18 6.18
N LEU A 31 3.14 -9.91 5.85
CA LEU A 31 3.88 -9.25 4.77
C LEU A 31 5.36 -9.13 5.08
N ILE A 32 5.72 -8.75 6.31
CA ILE A 32 7.14 -8.61 6.66
C ILE A 32 7.83 -9.96 6.82
N GLY A 33 7.07 -11.03 6.98
CA GLY A 33 7.61 -12.39 7.08
C GLY A 33 7.87 -13.05 5.74
N LEU A 34 7.45 -12.45 4.63
CA LEU A 34 7.66 -13.03 3.31
C LEU A 34 9.10 -12.82 2.82
N PRO A 35 9.65 -13.77 2.04
CA PRO A 35 11.01 -13.61 1.51
C PRO A 35 11.17 -12.35 0.69
N GLY A 36 12.29 -11.65 0.88
CA GLY A 36 12.58 -10.42 0.14
C GLY A 36 11.93 -9.17 0.70
N SER A 37 11.00 -9.30 1.63
CA SER A 37 10.36 -8.16 2.29
C SER A 37 11.30 -7.54 3.31
N LYS A 38 11.33 -6.22 3.38
CA LYS A 38 12.14 -5.49 4.37
C LYS A 38 11.28 -4.78 5.39
N SER A 39 10.24 -4.10 4.94
CA SER A 39 9.36 -3.35 5.84
C SER A 39 8.02 -3.12 5.19
N PHE A 40 7.03 -2.85 6.01
CA PHE A 40 5.70 -2.50 5.55
C PHE A 40 5.17 -1.34 6.40
N THR A 41 4.64 -0.32 5.70
CA THR A 41 4.06 0.86 6.35
C THR A 41 2.65 1.07 5.80
N LEU A 42 1.70 1.30 6.70
CA LEU A 42 0.34 1.66 6.33
C LEU A 42 0.10 3.11 6.71
N LEU A 43 -0.28 3.93 5.74
CA LEU A 43 -0.60 5.34 5.96
C LEU A 43 -2.09 5.58 5.73
N LYS A 44 -2.69 6.35 6.62
CA LYS A 44 -4.02 6.91 6.40
C LYS A 44 -3.84 8.31 5.82
N MET A 45 -4.43 8.56 4.67
CA MET A 45 -4.27 9.84 3.97
C MET A 45 -5.21 10.88 4.57
N MET A 46 -4.66 12.04 4.89
CA MET A 46 -5.39 13.11 5.57
C MET A 46 -5.85 14.21 4.62
N GLY A 47 -5.54 14.10 3.34
CA GLY A 47 -5.84 15.13 2.36
C GLY A 47 -4.58 15.79 1.84
N GLY A 48 -4.74 16.79 1.01
CA GLY A 48 -3.61 17.45 0.38
C GLY A 48 -4.05 18.54 -0.57
N VAL A 49 -3.29 18.74 -1.62
CA VAL A 49 -3.60 19.72 -2.66
C VAL A 49 -3.64 19.08 -4.03
N GLN A 50 -4.41 19.65 -4.92
CA GLN A 50 -4.51 19.21 -6.30
C GLN A 50 -4.30 20.39 -7.23
N GLY A 51 -3.57 20.19 -8.31
CA GLY A 51 -3.34 21.22 -9.30
C GLY A 51 -3.00 20.59 -10.64
N ASN A 52 -2.76 21.44 -11.63
CA ASN A 52 -2.32 20.98 -12.96
C ASN A 52 -1.31 21.96 -13.50
N GLY A 53 0.00 21.64 -13.37
CA GLY A 53 1.08 22.51 -13.79
C GLY A 53 1.07 22.80 -15.29
N GLN A 54 0.72 21.80 -16.11
CA GLN A 54 0.68 21.97 -17.57
C GLN A 54 -0.39 22.95 -18.00
N LYS A 55 -1.55 22.99 -17.29
CA LYS A 55 -2.61 23.95 -17.57
C LYS A 55 -2.46 25.27 -16.82
N GLY A 56 -1.42 25.39 -16.00
CA GLY A 56 -1.21 26.58 -15.19
C GLY A 56 -2.17 26.70 -14.02
N ASN A 57 -2.85 25.64 -13.62
CA ASN A 57 -3.78 25.65 -12.49
C ASN A 57 -2.98 25.50 -11.20
N PRO A 58 -3.05 26.47 -10.26
CA PRO A 58 -2.33 26.37 -8.99
C PRO A 58 -2.92 25.29 -8.09
N PRO A 59 -2.17 24.85 -7.06
CA PRO A 59 -2.67 23.86 -6.13
C PRO A 59 -3.89 24.38 -5.34
N ASN A 60 -4.89 23.52 -5.17
CA ASN A 60 -6.06 23.76 -4.34
C ASN A 60 -6.24 22.63 -3.35
N PRO A 61 -6.76 22.89 -2.14
CA PRO A 61 -7.04 21.82 -1.19
C PRO A 61 -7.95 20.75 -1.78
N THR A 62 -7.65 19.48 -1.49
CA THR A 62 -8.46 18.36 -1.96
C THR A 62 -8.44 17.24 -0.96
N LYS A 63 -9.46 16.39 -1.01
CA LYS A 63 -9.44 15.11 -0.30
C LYS A 63 -8.60 14.13 -1.11
N SER A 64 -7.94 13.21 -0.42
CA SER A 64 -7.24 12.15 -1.13
C SER A 64 -8.26 11.23 -1.81
N PRO A 65 -8.04 10.84 -3.08
CA PRO A 65 -8.92 9.86 -3.74
C PRO A 65 -8.82 8.47 -3.09
N PHE A 66 -7.74 8.21 -2.34
CA PHE A 66 -7.55 6.96 -1.61
C PHE A 66 -7.30 7.27 -0.14
N THR A 67 -8.02 6.54 0.73
CA THR A 67 -7.90 6.72 2.18
C THR A 67 -6.63 6.09 2.72
N TYR A 68 -6.19 4.98 2.13
CA TYR A 68 -5.03 4.23 2.61
C TYR A 68 -3.98 4.06 1.55
N ILE A 69 -2.72 4.12 1.98
CA ILE A 69 -1.56 3.79 1.15
C ILE A 69 -0.70 2.82 1.92
N GLY A 70 -0.50 1.63 1.37
CA GLY A 70 0.45 0.67 1.89
C GLY A 70 1.76 0.79 1.14
N ILE A 71 2.88 0.78 1.86
CA ILE A 71 4.21 0.84 1.27
C ILE A 71 5.00 -0.35 1.75
N LEU A 72 5.32 -1.25 0.83
CA LEU A 72 6.16 -2.40 1.11
C LEU A 72 7.53 -2.17 0.48
N ASP A 73 8.57 -2.19 1.32
CA ASP A 73 9.95 -2.17 0.85
C ASP A 73 10.43 -3.59 0.64
N ALA A 74 11.02 -3.86 -0.51
CA ALA A 74 11.53 -5.17 -0.87
C ALA A 74 12.95 -5.07 -1.42
N ASN A 75 13.67 -6.18 -1.41
CA ASN A 75 15.02 -6.22 -1.98
C ASN A 75 14.99 -5.95 -3.48
N SER A 76 14.03 -6.55 -4.18
CA SER A 76 13.83 -6.35 -5.61
C SER A 76 12.38 -6.68 -5.97
N LEU A 77 11.90 -6.18 -7.10
CA LEU A 77 10.57 -6.55 -7.61
C LEU A 77 10.50 -8.03 -7.93
N GLU A 78 11.58 -8.59 -8.45
CA GLU A 78 11.63 -10.01 -8.80
C GLU A 78 11.42 -10.91 -7.58
N GLU A 79 12.14 -10.63 -6.48
CA GLU A 79 11.95 -11.38 -5.24
C GLU A 79 10.54 -11.21 -4.68
N TRP A 80 10.01 -9.98 -4.74
CA TRP A 80 8.68 -9.70 -4.24
C TRP A 80 7.61 -10.40 -5.08
N GLU A 81 7.76 -10.43 -6.39
CA GLU A 81 6.83 -11.16 -7.27
C GLU A 81 6.79 -12.64 -6.92
N LYS A 82 7.96 -13.24 -6.62
CA LYS A 82 8.01 -14.63 -6.16
C LYS A 82 7.31 -14.82 -4.82
N ALA A 83 7.51 -13.88 -3.89
CA ALA A 83 6.88 -13.96 -2.58
C ALA A 83 5.35 -13.89 -2.69
N ARG A 84 4.83 -13.11 -3.62
CA ARG A 84 3.39 -13.02 -3.87
C ARG A 84 2.79 -14.31 -4.43
N GLU A 85 3.61 -15.19 -4.98
CA GLU A 85 3.15 -16.51 -5.44
C GLU A 85 3.08 -17.54 -4.32
N SER A 86 3.54 -17.21 -3.12
CA SER A 86 3.48 -18.13 -1.99
C SER A 86 2.02 -18.42 -1.61
N LYS A 87 1.80 -19.60 -1.02
CA LYS A 87 0.47 -19.99 -0.57
C LYS A 87 -0.07 -19.01 0.45
N ALA A 88 0.76 -18.58 1.38
CA ALA A 88 0.35 -17.65 2.44
C ALA A 88 -0.17 -16.33 1.87
N PHE A 89 0.47 -15.81 0.82
CA PHE A 89 0.03 -14.57 0.19
C PHE A 89 -1.11 -14.80 -0.79
N LYS A 90 -0.89 -15.66 -1.77
CA LYS A 90 -1.79 -15.81 -2.92
C LYS A 90 -3.11 -16.50 -2.57
N ASP A 91 -3.04 -17.56 -1.76
CA ASP A 91 -4.20 -18.38 -1.46
C ASP A 91 -4.90 -18.00 -0.14
N GLU A 92 -4.18 -17.39 0.79
CA GLU A 92 -4.73 -17.07 2.11
C GLU A 92 -4.95 -15.59 2.35
N PHE A 93 -3.89 -14.77 2.18
CA PHE A 93 -3.96 -13.34 2.51
C PHE A 93 -4.74 -12.54 1.47
N PHE A 94 -4.33 -12.59 0.22
CA PHE A 94 -4.87 -11.70 -0.82
C PHE A 94 -6.37 -11.88 -1.02
N PRO A 95 -6.91 -13.12 -1.07
CA PRO A 95 -8.35 -13.29 -1.16
C PRO A 95 -9.13 -12.67 0.00
N GLN A 96 -8.61 -12.75 1.23
CA GLN A 96 -9.25 -12.11 2.38
C GLN A 96 -9.27 -10.60 2.22
N TRP A 97 -8.13 -10.03 1.80
CA TRP A 97 -8.00 -8.58 1.72
C TRP A 97 -8.98 -7.98 0.72
N PHE A 98 -9.00 -8.48 -0.50
CA PHE A 98 -9.85 -7.86 -1.52
C PHE A 98 -11.32 -8.26 -1.41
N SER A 99 -11.63 -9.41 -0.81
CA SER A 99 -13.03 -9.84 -0.68
C SER A 99 -13.73 -9.29 0.56
N LYS A 100 -12.97 -8.91 1.59
CA LYS A 100 -13.53 -8.47 2.86
C LYS A 100 -13.28 -7.00 3.17
N TRP A 101 -12.11 -6.48 2.81
CA TRP A 101 -11.66 -5.16 3.28
C TRP A 101 -11.59 -4.09 2.22
N ALA A 102 -10.94 -4.37 1.09
CA ALA A 102 -10.67 -3.37 0.07
C ALA A 102 -11.82 -3.22 -0.91
N ALA A 103 -12.19 -1.97 -1.20
CA ALA A 103 -13.21 -1.67 -2.20
C ALA A 103 -12.57 -1.52 -3.58
N ASP A 104 -11.91 -0.41 -3.78
CA ASP A 104 -11.18 -0.12 -5.01
C ASP A 104 -9.70 0.02 -4.69
N PHE A 105 -8.84 -0.45 -5.56
CA PHE A 105 -7.41 -0.46 -5.26
C PHE A 105 -6.55 -0.48 -6.51
N TYR A 106 -5.33 0.06 -6.33
CA TYR A 106 -4.23 -0.11 -7.28
C TYR A 106 -3.07 -0.71 -6.52
N ILE A 107 -2.40 -1.66 -7.14
CA ILE A 107 -1.18 -2.27 -6.61
C ILE A 107 -0.09 -2.00 -7.65
N LEU A 108 0.85 -1.13 -7.30
CA LEU A 108 1.85 -0.62 -8.22
C LEU A 108 3.24 -0.96 -7.72
N GLY A 109 4.08 -1.44 -8.62
CA GLY A 109 5.48 -1.70 -8.32
C GLY A 109 6.33 -0.55 -8.80
N GLY A 110 7.34 -0.18 -8.02
CA GLY A 110 8.27 0.88 -8.37
C GLY A 110 9.69 0.52 -8.01
N ILE A 111 10.63 1.12 -8.71
CA ILE A 111 12.06 1.00 -8.39
C ILE A 111 12.58 2.38 -8.03
N GLU A 112 13.53 2.45 -7.11
CA GLU A 112 14.14 3.72 -6.77
C GLU A 112 14.98 4.24 -7.93
N VAL A 113 14.74 5.49 -8.31
CA VAL A 113 15.59 6.21 -9.27
C VAL A 113 16.45 7.25 -8.55
N TYR A 114 16.13 7.54 -7.30
CA TYR A 114 16.91 8.43 -6.44
C TYR A 114 16.52 8.19 -4.98
N HIS A 115 17.53 8.21 -4.11
CA HIS A 115 17.33 8.17 -2.66
C HIS A 115 18.32 9.12 -2.03
N GLY A 116 17.84 9.99 -1.14
CA GLY A 116 18.68 10.91 -0.40
C GLY A 116 18.34 10.86 1.08
N GLU A 117 19.34 11.12 1.92
CA GLU A 117 19.16 11.20 3.36
C GLU A 117 19.80 12.48 3.88
N SER A 118 19.21 13.03 4.93
CA SER A 118 19.79 14.18 5.64
C SER A 118 20.73 13.68 6.73
N ASP A 119 21.78 14.45 6.98
CA ASP A 119 22.74 14.16 8.06
C ASP A 119 22.15 14.45 9.44
#